data_d9dfe55bebf5136e0e2da9a8d1aa3175
#
_entry.id   d9dfe55bebf5136e0e2da9a8d1aa3175
#
_cell.length_a   1.000
_cell.length_b   1.000
_cell.length_c   1.000
_cell.angle_alpha   90.00
_cell.angle_beta   90.00
_cell.angle_gamma   90.00
#
_symmetry.space_group_name_H-M   'P 1'
#
loop_
_entity.id
_entity.type
_entity.pdbx_description
1 polymer ?
#
loop_
_entity_poly.entity_id
_entity_poly.type
_entity_poly.pdbx_seq_one_letter_code
_entity_poly.pdbx_strand_id
1 'polypeptide(L)'
;MSEIKPGKIKPTSGKSGVEVYFEPDLERFGLAEIDKTHQDLVYQRLFNLAISFPKIKFSFNGKQISMSEKKFASMFSDNAVIESSGNTTVCVFPNEHDEFKFYAQVNGLNTFLGGSHVDYIANEVTTRIRDKLVKKYKTLRPGDIKSKMGLAVVLTGFKNPEFNSQSKEELKNAWSDIGKHLNGEIDFDAFTRKLLKCEAFIDPIVETFKIKEELKARQELKKVKKIKVKSDKYMSPMSSTG
;
A
#
# COMPACT_ATOMS: atom_id res chain seq x y z
N MET A 1 -13.04 4.21 -43.22
CA MET A 1 -12.99 5.59 -42.64
C MET A 1 -14.37 5.90 -42.09
N SER A 2 -14.50 6.11 -40.79
CA SER A 2 -15.77 6.47 -40.17
C SER A 2 -16.10 7.94 -40.50
N GLU A 3 -17.27 8.17 -41.04
CA GLU A 3 -17.76 9.52 -41.39
C GLU A 3 -18.03 10.31 -40.12
N ILE A 4 -17.33 11.42 -39.90
CA ILE A 4 -17.62 12.34 -38.79
C ILE A 4 -18.80 13.21 -39.19
N LYS A 5 -19.96 12.97 -38.60
CA LYS A 5 -21.13 13.83 -38.80
C LYS A 5 -21.05 15.05 -37.87
N PRO A 6 -21.20 16.28 -38.37
CA PRO A 6 -21.17 17.47 -37.53
C PRO A 6 -22.32 17.45 -36.53
N GLY A 7 -22.02 17.79 -35.27
CA GLY A 7 -23.02 17.88 -34.19
C GLY A 7 -24.03 19.02 -34.46
N LYS A 8 -25.28 18.80 -34.02
CA LYS A 8 -26.32 19.85 -34.06
C LYS A 8 -26.47 20.47 -32.69
N ILE A 9 -26.32 21.79 -32.60
CA ILE A 9 -26.53 22.55 -31.36
C ILE A 9 -28.02 22.89 -31.28
N LYS A 10 -28.65 22.54 -30.15
CA LYS A 10 -30.04 22.89 -29.85
C LYS A 10 -30.11 23.53 -28.47
N PRO A 11 -30.94 24.59 -28.27
CA PRO A 11 -31.21 25.12 -26.94
C PRO A 11 -31.83 24.06 -26.04
N THR A 12 -31.45 24.03 -24.77
CA THR A 12 -32.04 23.13 -23.78
C THR A 12 -32.37 23.90 -22.50
N SER A 13 -33.50 23.56 -21.88
CA SER A 13 -33.88 24.01 -20.54
C SER A 13 -33.49 22.99 -19.45
N GLY A 14 -32.83 21.91 -19.83
CA GLY A 14 -32.39 20.83 -18.91
C GLY A 14 -31.23 21.26 -18.01
N LYS A 15 -30.97 20.43 -17.02
CA LYS A 15 -29.74 20.56 -16.17
C LYS A 15 -28.50 20.39 -17.03
N SER A 16 -27.45 21.14 -16.70
CA SER A 16 -26.14 20.96 -17.33
C SER A 16 -25.61 19.51 -17.11
N GLY A 17 -25.12 18.92 -18.19
CA GLY A 17 -24.61 17.55 -18.13
C GLY A 17 -23.97 17.13 -19.45
N VAL A 18 -23.27 16.01 -19.43
CA VAL A 18 -22.70 15.33 -20.60
C VAL A 18 -23.21 13.89 -20.59
N GLU A 19 -23.76 13.47 -21.72
CA GLU A 19 -24.15 12.08 -21.97
C GLU A 19 -23.36 11.55 -23.15
N VAL A 20 -22.74 10.38 -22.97
CA VAL A 20 -21.98 9.71 -24.02
C VAL A 20 -22.60 8.34 -24.26
N TYR A 21 -23.03 8.11 -25.48
CA TYR A 21 -23.49 6.83 -25.95
C TYR A 21 -22.49 6.26 -26.96
N PHE A 22 -22.15 4.99 -26.81
CA PHE A 22 -21.35 4.26 -27.77
C PHE A 22 -21.73 2.78 -27.77
N GLU A 23 -21.56 2.15 -28.91
CA GLU A 23 -21.75 0.72 -29.12
C GLU A 23 -20.38 0.15 -29.56
N PRO A 24 -19.78 -0.72 -28.74
CA PRO A 24 -18.48 -1.28 -29.10
C PRO A 24 -18.61 -2.30 -30.24
N ASP A 25 -17.68 -2.30 -31.17
CA ASP A 25 -17.54 -3.34 -32.20
C ASP A 25 -16.96 -4.59 -31.55
N LEU A 26 -17.83 -5.44 -31.02
CA LEU A 26 -17.45 -6.65 -30.28
C LEU A 26 -16.74 -7.68 -31.17
N GLU A 27 -17.14 -7.80 -32.43
CA GLU A 27 -16.55 -8.73 -33.38
C GLU A 27 -15.05 -8.44 -33.60
N ARG A 28 -14.69 -7.17 -33.66
CA ARG A 28 -13.29 -6.73 -33.77
C ARG A 28 -12.41 -7.21 -32.60
N PHE A 29 -13.00 -7.40 -31.44
CA PHE A 29 -12.32 -7.87 -30.24
C PHE A 29 -12.50 -9.38 -30.02
N GLY A 30 -13.16 -10.09 -30.93
CA GLY A 30 -13.46 -11.52 -30.80
C GLY A 30 -14.46 -11.84 -29.67
N LEU A 31 -15.30 -10.88 -29.32
CA LEU A 31 -16.29 -10.99 -28.26
C LEU A 31 -17.69 -11.18 -28.84
N ALA A 32 -18.50 -12.04 -28.21
CA ALA A 32 -19.92 -12.19 -28.53
C ALA A 32 -20.80 -11.18 -27.77
N GLU A 33 -20.40 -10.85 -26.55
CA GLU A 33 -21.14 -9.95 -25.65
C GLU A 33 -20.20 -9.29 -24.64
N ILE A 34 -20.67 -8.21 -23.99
CA ILE A 34 -20.05 -7.64 -22.79
C ILE A 34 -20.47 -8.48 -21.60
N ASP A 35 -19.67 -9.47 -21.27
CA ASP A 35 -19.91 -10.40 -20.18
C ASP A 35 -19.75 -9.75 -18.78
N LYS A 36 -19.92 -10.56 -17.75
CA LYS A 36 -19.80 -10.11 -16.36
C LYS A 36 -18.38 -9.61 -16.05
N THR A 37 -17.34 -10.20 -16.63
CA THR A 37 -15.95 -9.80 -16.39
C THR A 37 -15.69 -8.37 -16.82
N HIS A 38 -16.19 -7.99 -18.00
CA HIS A 38 -16.08 -6.62 -18.50
C HIS A 38 -16.90 -5.64 -17.63
N GLN A 39 -18.08 -6.04 -17.18
CA GLN A 39 -18.90 -5.23 -16.28
C GLN A 39 -18.22 -5.04 -14.93
N ASP A 40 -17.58 -6.08 -14.37
CA ASP A 40 -16.86 -6.03 -13.12
C ASP A 40 -15.62 -5.08 -13.22
N LEU A 41 -14.94 -5.04 -14.36
CA LEU A 41 -13.86 -4.08 -14.61
C LEU A 41 -14.36 -2.63 -14.61
N VAL A 42 -15.50 -2.35 -15.26
CA VAL A 42 -16.12 -1.02 -15.23
C VAL A 42 -16.54 -0.66 -13.80
N TYR A 43 -17.18 -1.59 -13.10
CA TYR A 43 -17.57 -1.41 -11.70
C TYR A 43 -16.36 -1.11 -10.82
N GLN A 44 -15.28 -1.88 -10.94
CA GLN A 44 -14.04 -1.67 -10.21
C GLN A 44 -13.47 -0.26 -10.47
N ARG A 45 -13.51 0.19 -11.72
CA ARG A 45 -13.06 1.55 -12.07
C ARG A 45 -13.88 2.63 -11.39
N LEU A 46 -15.20 2.52 -11.40
CA LEU A 46 -16.11 3.45 -10.72
C LEU A 46 -15.93 3.41 -9.19
N PHE A 47 -15.71 2.22 -8.66
CA PHE A 47 -15.41 2.01 -7.25
C PHE A 47 -14.13 2.73 -6.83
N ASN A 48 -13.05 2.60 -7.60
CA ASN A 48 -11.79 3.30 -7.37
C ASN A 48 -11.95 4.82 -7.42
N LEU A 49 -12.77 5.32 -8.36
CA LEU A 49 -13.10 6.74 -8.42
C LEU A 49 -13.92 7.20 -7.22
N ALA A 50 -14.85 6.37 -6.72
CA ALA A 50 -15.62 6.69 -5.52
C ALA A 50 -14.77 6.79 -4.25
N ILE A 51 -13.67 6.03 -4.17
CA ILE A 51 -12.66 6.15 -3.10
C ILE A 51 -11.93 7.49 -3.23
N SER A 52 -11.45 7.81 -4.45
CA SER A 52 -10.66 9.03 -4.69
C SER A 52 -11.48 10.32 -4.57
N PHE A 53 -12.77 10.25 -4.91
CA PHE A 53 -13.63 11.43 -4.98
C PHE A 53 -14.95 11.22 -4.20
N PRO A 54 -14.92 11.14 -2.87
CA PRO A 54 -16.08 10.78 -2.05
C PRO A 54 -17.24 11.80 -2.12
N LYS A 55 -16.97 13.02 -2.59
CA LYS A 55 -18.00 14.06 -2.80
C LYS A 55 -18.79 13.88 -4.11
N ILE A 56 -18.29 13.04 -5.02
CA ILE A 56 -18.96 12.75 -6.31
C ILE A 56 -19.80 11.49 -6.15
N LYS A 57 -21.04 11.56 -6.65
CA LYS A 57 -21.93 10.40 -6.65
C LYS A 57 -21.67 9.57 -7.90
N PHE A 58 -21.28 8.32 -7.71
CA PHE A 58 -21.11 7.35 -8.76
C PHE A 58 -22.25 6.34 -8.74
N SER A 59 -22.68 5.89 -9.91
CA SER A 59 -23.66 4.81 -10.01
C SER A 59 -23.31 3.88 -11.18
N PHE A 60 -23.65 2.61 -11.04
CA PHE A 60 -23.48 1.58 -12.04
C PHE A 60 -24.78 0.78 -12.18
N ASN A 61 -25.30 0.67 -13.39
CA ASN A 61 -26.59 -0.02 -13.67
C ASN A 61 -27.71 0.43 -12.70
N GLY A 62 -27.81 1.75 -12.49
CA GLY A 62 -28.85 2.35 -11.61
C GLY A 62 -28.58 2.21 -10.09
N LYS A 63 -27.56 1.47 -9.67
CA LYS A 63 -27.19 1.31 -8.25
C LYS A 63 -26.09 2.28 -7.87
N GLN A 64 -26.29 3.05 -6.78
CA GLN A 64 -25.29 3.98 -6.29
C GLN A 64 -24.10 3.25 -5.66
N ILE A 65 -22.88 3.68 -6.01
CA ILE A 65 -21.64 3.24 -5.38
C ILE A 65 -21.29 4.29 -4.33
N SER A 66 -21.30 3.90 -3.05
CA SER A 66 -20.91 4.75 -1.93
C SER A 66 -19.69 4.17 -1.23
N MET A 67 -18.73 5.04 -0.91
CA MET A 67 -17.53 4.69 -0.17
C MET A 67 -17.37 5.64 1.02
N SER A 68 -17.09 5.06 2.18
CA SER A 68 -16.68 5.77 3.39
C SER A 68 -15.28 5.30 3.80
N GLU A 69 -14.57 6.10 4.57
CA GLU A 69 -13.24 5.73 5.10
C GLU A 69 -13.29 4.40 5.86
N LYS A 70 -14.31 4.22 6.71
CA LYS A 70 -14.51 2.96 7.46
C LYS A 70 -14.69 1.77 6.53
N LYS A 71 -15.53 1.92 5.49
CA LYS A 71 -15.76 0.86 4.50
C LYS A 71 -14.50 0.57 3.70
N PHE A 72 -13.72 1.60 3.34
CA PHE A 72 -12.44 1.44 2.67
C PHE A 72 -11.44 0.67 3.54
N ALA A 73 -11.26 1.07 4.79
CA ALA A 73 -10.36 0.40 5.72
C ALA A 73 -10.74 -1.06 5.95
N SER A 74 -12.04 -1.36 6.17
CA SER A 74 -12.52 -2.71 6.41
C SER A 74 -12.38 -3.68 5.23
N MET A 75 -12.11 -3.16 4.03
CA MET A 75 -11.81 -4.01 2.86
C MET A 75 -10.44 -4.71 2.99
N PHE A 76 -9.54 -4.16 3.78
CA PHE A 76 -8.20 -4.71 3.98
C PHE A 76 -8.10 -5.50 5.28
N SER A 77 -8.68 -4.98 6.37
CA SER A 77 -8.71 -5.64 7.68
C SER A 77 -9.67 -4.92 8.62
N ASP A 78 -10.30 -5.66 9.52
CA ASP A 78 -11.08 -5.08 10.63
C ASP A 78 -10.21 -4.30 11.62
N ASN A 79 -8.91 -4.60 11.64
CA ASN A 79 -7.90 -3.93 12.46
C ASN A 79 -7.10 -2.85 11.68
N ALA A 80 -7.62 -2.40 10.55
CA ALA A 80 -6.98 -1.37 9.77
C ALA A 80 -7.07 0.00 10.47
N VAL A 81 -5.96 0.72 10.48
CA VAL A 81 -5.85 2.08 11.01
C VAL A 81 -5.78 3.05 9.85
N ILE A 82 -6.71 3.98 9.80
CA ILE A 82 -6.84 4.95 8.71
C ILE A 82 -6.60 6.36 9.22
N GLU A 83 -5.93 7.17 8.40
CA GLU A 83 -5.80 8.61 8.52
C GLU A 83 -6.17 9.24 7.18
N SER A 84 -7.06 10.21 7.21
CA SER A 84 -7.57 10.83 6.00
C SER A 84 -7.68 12.33 6.20
N SER A 85 -7.25 13.08 5.21
CA SER A 85 -7.41 14.53 5.09
C SER A 85 -7.74 14.86 3.64
N GLY A 86 -8.36 15.99 3.39
CA GLY A 86 -8.91 16.49 2.12
C GLY A 86 -8.50 15.78 0.81
N ASN A 87 -7.21 15.60 0.59
CA ASN A 87 -6.64 15.06 -0.65
C ASN A 87 -5.86 13.76 -0.46
N THR A 88 -5.75 13.27 0.78
CA THR A 88 -4.91 12.11 1.09
C THR A 88 -5.63 11.16 2.02
N THR A 89 -5.58 9.88 1.71
CA THR A 89 -6.00 8.81 2.61
C THR A 89 -4.86 7.79 2.71
N VAL A 90 -4.44 7.50 3.93
CA VAL A 90 -3.45 6.48 4.25
C VAL A 90 -4.08 5.49 5.21
N CYS A 91 -4.02 4.21 4.86
CA CYS A 91 -4.53 3.13 5.68
C CYS A 91 -3.43 2.08 5.86
N VAL A 92 -3.10 1.75 7.11
CA VAL A 92 -2.17 0.69 7.47
C VAL A 92 -2.93 -0.43 8.13
N PHE A 93 -2.66 -1.65 7.73
CA PHE A 93 -3.33 -2.84 8.24
C PHE A 93 -2.34 -3.97 8.49
N PRO A 94 -2.61 -4.87 9.47
CA PRO A 94 -1.78 -6.03 9.72
C PRO A 94 -1.79 -6.96 8.50
N ASN A 95 -0.62 -7.51 8.16
CA ASN A 95 -0.48 -8.52 7.15
C ASN A 95 0.08 -9.81 7.77
N GLU A 96 -0.65 -10.90 7.62
CA GLU A 96 -0.27 -12.21 8.18
C GLU A 96 0.93 -12.85 7.44
N HIS A 97 1.17 -12.44 6.21
CA HIS A 97 2.30 -12.90 5.42
C HIS A 97 3.54 -12.04 5.69
N ASP A 98 4.73 -12.63 5.60
CA ASP A 98 6.02 -11.92 5.74
C ASP A 98 6.40 -11.15 4.47
N GLU A 99 5.41 -10.49 3.86
CA GLU A 99 5.54 -9.74 2.61
C GLU A 99 4.82 -8.40 2.71
N PHE A 100 5.45 -7.34 2.24
CA PHE A 100 4.80 -6.03 2.15
C PHE A 100 3.75 -6.04 1.03
N LYS A 101 2.50 -5.72 1.38
CA LYS A 101 1.41 -5.57 0.41
C LYS A 101 0.94 -4.13 0.36
N PHE A 102 0.55 -3.68 -0.81
CA PHE A 102 0.00 -2.34 -0.94
C PHE A 102 -1.15 -2.27 -1.95
N TYR A 103 -1.95 -1.23 -1.76
CA TYR A 103 -2.93 -0.72 -2.71
C TYR A 103 -2.67 0.77 -2.87
N ALA A 104 -2.58 1.28 -4.09
CA ALA A 104 -2.23 2.67 -4.29
C ALA A 104 -2.96 3.31 -5.46
N GLN A 105 -3.35 4.57 -5.27
CA GLN A 105 -3.97 5.40 -6.29
C GLN A 105 -3.39 6.81 -6.26
N VAL A 106 -3.27 7.41 -7.44
CA VAL A 106 -2.93 8.82 -7.62
C VAL A 106 -3.92 9.44 -8.60
N ASN A 107 -4.64 10.47 -8.15
CA ASN A 107 -5.66 11.17 -8.95
C ASN A 107 -6.69 10.24 -9.59
N GLY A 108 -7.13 9.20 -8.87
CA GLY A 108 -8.07 8.20 -9.32
C GLY A 108 -7.51 7.15 -10.29
N LEU A 109 -6.19 7.12 -10.51
CA LEU A 109 -5.51 6.08 -11.27
C LEU A 109 -4.86 5.07 -10.32
N ASN A 110 -5.08 3.78 -10.57
CA ASN A 110 -4.41 2.73 -9.80
C ASN A 110 -2.95 2.62 -10.22
N THR A 111 -2.04 2.70 -9.25
CA THR A 111 -0.62 2.49 -9.44
C THR A 111 -0.26 1.08 -8.94
N PHE A 112 -0.53 0.07 -9.77
CA PHE A 112 -0.39 -1.36 -9.40
C PHE A 112 1.05 -1.73 -9.06
N LEU A 113 2.02 -1.08 -9.66
CA LEU A 113 3.44 -1.27 -9.40
C LEU A 113 3.96 -0.36 -8.27
N GLY A 114 3.07 0.43 -7.65
CA GLY A 114 3.42 1.34 -6.57
C GLY A 114 4.16 2.59 -7.05
N GLY A 115 5.37 2.77 -6.51
CA GLY A 115 6.24 3.90 -6.82
C GLY A 115 6.58 4.76 -5.62
N SER A 116 7.16 5.91 -5.86
CA SER A 116 7.75 6.79 -4.85
C SER A 116 6.81 7.17 -3.70
N HIS A 117 5.51 7.32 -3.93
CA HIS A 117 4.53 7.64 -2.89
C HIS A 117 4.31 6.49 -1.91
N VAL A 118 4.27 5.24 -2.40
CA VAL A 118 4.16 4.05 -1.55
C VAL A 118 5.42 3.90 -0.70
N ASP A 119 6.59 4.02 -1.33
CA ASP A 119 7.86 3.88 -0.63
C ASP A 119 8.10 4.99 0.39
N TYR A 120 7.78 6.24 0.05
CA TYR A 120 7.88 7.36 0.98
C TYR A 120 7.02 7.14 2.23
N ILE A 121 5.73 6.84 2.04
CA ILE A 121 4.80 6.67 3.17
C ILE A 121 5.16 5.42 3.99
N ALA A 122 5.53 4.31 3.33
CA ALA A 122 5.99 3.12 4.04
C ALA A 122 7.24 3.40 4.89
N ASN A 123 8.19 4.18 4.36
CA ASN A 123 9.40 4.59 5.09
C ASN A 123 9.08 5.50 6.27
N GLU A 124 8.20 6.51 6.10
CA GLU A 124 7.76 7.40 7.18
C GLU A 124 7.12 6.60 8.33
N VAL A 125 6.19 5.71 8.00
CA VAL A 125 5.48 4.89 8.99
C VAL A 125 6.45 3.95 9.72
N THR A 126 7.25 3.17 8.97
CA THR A 126 8.12 2.16 9.56
C THR A 126 9.25 2.75 10.38
N THR A 127 9.83 3.87 9.94
CA THR A 127 10.90 4.57 10.66
C THR A 127 10.38 5.13 11.99
N ARG A 128 9.23 5.81 11.98
CA ARG A 128 8.63 6.37 13.20
C ARG A 128 8.21 5.29 14.20
N ILE A 129 7.65 4.18 13.75
CA ILE A 129 7.33 3.04 14.62
C ILE A 129 8.62 2.46 15.21
N ARG A 130 9.65 2.22 14.38
CA ARG A 130 10.95 1.73 14.85
C ARG A 130 11.53 2.66 15.91
N ASP A 131 11.53 3.97 15.71
CA ASP A 131 12.10 4.94 16.65
C ASP A 131 11.39 4.94 18.01
N LYS A 132 10.10 4.65 18.04
CA LYS A 132 9.36 4.46 19.31
C LYS A 132 9.66 3.12 19.98
N LEU A 133 9.87 2.06 19.20
CA LEU A 133 10.08 0.71 19.69
C LEU A 133 11.55 0.37 19.99
N VAL A 134 12.51 1.09 19.39
CA VAL A 134 13.96 0.79 19.46
C VAL A 134 14.51 0.82 20.89
N LYS A 135 13.91 1.61 21.78
CA LYS A 135 14.32 1.65 23.21
C LYS A 135 14.14 0.28 23.88
N LYS A 136 13.10 -0.46 23.48
CA LYS A 136 12.78 -1.80 24.02
C LYS A 136 13.34 -2.92 23.13
N TYR A 137 13.40 -2.70 21.81
CA TYR A 137 13.79 -3.69 20.81
C TYR A 137 14.96 -3.15 19.97
N LYS A 138 16.17 -3.17 20.56
CA LYS A 138 17.37 -2.44 20.05
C LYS A 138 17.78 -2.80 18.62
N THR A 139 17.53 -4.03 18.17
CA THR A 139 17.93 -4.50 16.83
C THR A 139 16.79 -4.52 15.83
N LEU A 140 15.59 -4.01 16.19
CA LEU A 140 14.45 -3.90 15.29
C LEU A 140 14.77 -2.97 14.12
N ARG A 141 14.52 -3.44 12.91
CA ARG A 141 14.76 -2.71 11.66
C ARG A 141 13.44 -2.29 11.00
N PRO A 142 13.40 -1.18 10.22
CA PRO A 142 12.21 -0.80 9.47
C PRO A 142 11.69 -1.93 8.56
N GLY A 143 12.58 -2.74 7.97
CA GLY A 143 12.20 -3.89 7.16
C GLY A 143 11.42 -4.97 7.90
N ASP A 144 11.69 -5.17 9.20
CA ASP A 144 10.94 -6.13 10.02
C ASP A 144 9.51 -5.66 10.27
N ILE A 145 9.30 -4.35 10.31
CA ILE A 145 7.97 -3.73 10.41
C ILE A 145 7.28 -3.77 9.06
N LYS A 146 8.00 -3.41 7.98
CA LYS A 146 7.46 -3.36 6.61
C LYS A 146 6.93 -4.73 6.18
N SER A 147 7.59 -5.84 6.54
CA SER A 147 7.16 -7.20 6.17
C SER A 147 5.82 -7.60 6.79
N LYS A 148 5.44 -7.01 7.91
CA LYS A 148 4.15 -7.28 8.60
C LYS A 148 3.09 -6.22 8.30
N MET A 149 3.36 -5.32 7.36
CA MET A 149 2.51 -4.19 7.05
C MET A 149 1.83 -4.34 5.69
N GLY A 150 0.52 -4.12 5.67
CA GLY A 150 -0.20 -3.75 4.48
C GLY A 150 -0.43 -2.22 4.47
N LEU A 151 -0.38 -1.61 3.30
CA LEU A 151 -0.51 -0.17 3.11
C LEU A 151 -1.50 0.14 1.98
N ALA A 152 -2.53 0.94 2.26
CA ALA A 152 -3.35 1.50 1.21
C ALA A 152 -3.19 3.02 1.17
N VAL A 153 -2.96 3.56 -0.01
CA VAL A 153 -2.69 4.99 -0.23
C VAL A 153 -3.57 5.52 -1.36
N VAL A 154 -4.27 6.61 -1.09
CA VAL A 154 -5.04 7.34 -2.10
C VAL A 154 -4.61 8.81 -2.04
N LEU A 155 -3.99 9.29 -3.11
CA LEU A 155 -3.62 10.70 -3.29
C LEU A 155 -4.52 11.33 -4.34
N THR A 156 -5.13 12.47 -4.02
CA THR A 156 -5.93 13.27 -4.96
C THR A 156 -5.40 14.70 -5.02
N GLY A 157 -5.62 15.38 -6.14
CA GLY A 157 -5.07 16.72 -6.33
C GLY A 157 -3.54 16.75 -6.37
N PHE A 158 -2.88 15.62 -6.59
CA PHE A 158 -1.42 15.55 -6.75
C PHE A 158 -1.02 16.27 -8.03
N LYS A 159 -0.15 17.27 -7.90
CA LYS A 159 0.28 18.13 -9.02
C LYS A 159 1.42 17.46 -9.80
N ASN A 160 1.32 17.56 -11.14
CA ASN A 160 2.36 17.07 -12.05
C ASN A 160 2.82 15.64 -11.77
N PRO A 161 1.91 14.65 -11.79
CA PRO A 161 2.31 13.25 -11.59
C PRO A 161 3.16 12.76 -12.75
N GLU A 162 4.32 12.21 -12.42
CA GLU A 162 5.25 11.59 -13.38
C GLU A 162 5.18 10.06 -13.21
N PHE A 163 5.04 9.35 -14.32
CA PHE A 163 4.93 7.90 -14.33
C PHE A 163 6.05 7.28 -15.17
N ASN A 164 6.41 6.03 -14.85
CA ASN A 164 7.45 5.30 -15.58
C ASN A 164 7.03 4.90 -17.00
N SER A 165 5.73 4.85 -17.29
CA SER A 165 5.18 4.41 -18.58
C SER A 165 3.84 5.07 -18.90
N GLN A 166 3.39 4.91 -20.13
CA GLN A 166 2.08 5.40 -20.58
C GLN A 166 0.91 4.70 -19.88
N SER A 167 1.08 3.49 -19.38
CA SER A 167 0.06 2.77 -18.58
C SER A 167 -0.17 3.38 -17.20
N LYS A 168 0.76 4.23 -16.72
CA LYS A 168 0.64 5.00 -15.46
C LYS A 168 0.53 4.12 -14.22
N GLU A 169 1.22 2.99 -14.23
CA GLU A 169 1.13 1.97 -13.16
C GLU A 169 2.10 2.22 -12.00
N GLU A 170 3.10 3.08 -12.20
CA GLU A 170 4.12 3.39 -11.19
C GLU A 170 4.44 4.89 -11.17
N LEU A 171 4.30 5.52 -9.98
CA LEU A 171 4.65 6.94 -9.79
C LEU A 171 6.16 7.11 -9.58
N LYS A 172 6.77 8.09 -10.28
CA LYS A 172 8.22 8.34 -10.27
C LYS A 172 8.64 9.70 -9.69
N ASN A 173 7.69 10.50 -9.24
CA ASN A 173 8.02 11.80 -8.65
C ASN A 173 9.07 11.68 -7.53
N ALA A 174 9.87 12.73 -7.36
CA ALA A 174 10.84 12.79 -6.27
C ALA A 174 10.14 12.74 -4.89
N TRP A 175 10.82 12.19 -3.89
CA TRP A 175 10.30 12.14 -2.51
C TRP A 175 9.97 13.52 -1.94
N SER A 176 10.68 14.57 -2.37
CA SER A 176 10.39 15.95 -2.01
C SER A 176 9.00 16.40 -2.46
N ASP A 177 8.51 15.93 -3.60
CA ASP A 177 7.19 16.29 -4.13
C ASP A 177 6.09 15.54 -3.39
N ILE A 178 6.34 14.28 -3.05
CA ILE A 178 5.46 13.49 -2.19
C ILE A 178 5.37 14.16 -0.80
N GLY A 179 6.51 14.51 -0.20
CA GLY A 179 6.55 15.20 1.09
C GLY A 179 5.81 16.54 1.10
N LYS A 180 5.94 17.33 0.03
CA LYS A 180 5.19 18.59 -0.13
C LYS A 180 3.68 18.37 -0.21
N HIS A 181 3.24 17.33 -0.92
CA HIS A 181 1.82 16.99 -1.03
C HIS A 181 1.23 16.55 0.30
N LEU A 182 1.98 15.75 1.06
CA LEU A 182 1.56 15.20 2.35
C LEU A 182 1.65 16.22 3.50
N ASN A 183 2.40 17.31 3.30
CA ASN A 183 2.60 18.33 4.34
C ASN A 183 1.28 19.03 4.69
N GLY A 184 0.87 18.91 5.95
CA GLY A 184 -0.41 19.41 6.43
C GLY A 184 -1.62 18.54 6.12
N GLU A 185 -1.47 17.48 5.31
CA GLU A 185 -2.52 16.51 5.01
C GLU A 185 -2.51 15.35 6.01
N ILE A 186 -1.34 14.81 6.36
CA ILE A 186 -1.20 13.68 7.29
C ILE A 186 -0.28 14.05 8.46
N ASP A 187 -0.82 13.97 9.68
CA ASP A 187 -0.01 13.99 10.90
C ASP A 187 0.54 12.59 11.18
N PHE A 188 1.74 12.31 10.66
CA PHE A 188 2.41 11.03 10.84
C PHE A 188 2.70 10.69 12.31
N ASP A 189 2.86 11.68 13.20
CA ASP A 189 3.08 11.43 14.61
C ASP A 189 1.79 10.98 15.31
N ALA A 190 0.67 11.62 15.01
CA ALA A 190 -0.65 11.19 15.48
C ALA A 190 -1.01 9.81 14.92
N PHE A 191 -0.76 9.59 13.63
CA PHE A 191 -0.99 8.30 12.96
C PHE A 191 -0.15 7.18 13.59
N THR A 192 1.14 7.43 13.84
CA THR A 192 2.02 6.49 14.53
C THR A 192 1.51 6.14 15.93
N ARG A 193 1.01 7.12 16.69
CA ARG A 193 0.40 6.85 18.01
C ARG A 193 -0.83 5.94 17.94
N LYS A 194 -1.64 6.09 16.88
CA LYS A 194 -2.78 5.17 16.63
C LYS A 194 -2.30 3.77 16.29
N LEU A 195 -1.30 3.64 15.42
CA LEU A 195 -0.72 2.35 15.03
C LEU A 195 -0.10 1.60 16.21
N LEU A 196 0.61 2.31 17.10
CA LEU A 196 1.21 1.71 18.29
C LEU A 196 0.19 1.17 19.31
N LYS A 197 -1.06 1.63 19.24
CA LYS A 197 -2.17 1.12 20.06
C LYS A 197 -2.89 -0.07 19.42
N CYS A 198 -2.62 -0.36 18.16
CA CYS A 198 -3.22 -1.47 17.43
C CYS A 198 -2.44 -2.76 17.73
N GLU A 199 -2.87 -3.52 18.73
CA GLU A 199 -2.22 -4.77 19.15
C GLU A 199 -2.12 -5.75 17.97
N ALA A 200 -3.18 -5.92 17.19
CA ALA A 200 -3.19 -6.78 16.01
C ALA A 200 -2.10 -6.45 14.98
N PHE A 201 -1.61 -5.21 14.94
CA PHE A 201 -0.51 -4.78 14.10
C PHE A 201 0.86 -4.91 14.79
N ILE A 202 0.95 -4.53 16.07
CA ILE A 202 2.23 -4.45 16.78
C ILE A 202 2.70 -5.82 17.28
N ASP A 203 1.80 -6.66 17.78
CA ASP A 203 2.18 -7.95 18.38
C ASP A 203 2.90 -8.89 17.42
N PRO A 204 2.46 -9.08 16.16
CA PRO A 204 3.19 -9.90 15.20
C PRO A 204 4.60 -9.39 14.87
N ILE A 205 4.80 -8.06 14.89
CA ILE A 205 6.11 -7.44 14.68
C ILE A 205 7.04 -7.80 15.83
N VAL A 206 6.56 -7.65 17.08
CA VAL A 206 7.32 -7.93 18.30
C VAL A 206 7.63 -9.41 18.43
N GLU A 207 6.67 -10.28 18.11
CA GLU A 207 6.85 -11.74 18.15
C GLU A 207 7.91 -12.20 17.14
N THR A 208 7.79 -11.77 15.89
CA THR A 208 8.78 -12.07 14.84
C THR A 208 10.17 -11.61 15.26
N PHE A 209 10.27 -10.42 15.86
CA PHE A 209 11.52 -9.88 16.36
C PHE A 209 12.13 -10.77 17.45
N LYS A 210 11.35 -11.18 18.46
CA LYS A 210 11.80 -12.08 19.55
C LYS A 210 12.32 -13.40 19.00
N ILE A 211 11.59 -14.03 18.06
CA ILE A 211 12.02 -15.27 17.40
C ILE A 211 13.35 -15.09 16.69
N LYS A 212 13.55 -14.00 15.96
CA LYS A 212 14.82 -13.70 15.29
C LYS A 212 15.98 -13.52 16.26
N GLU A 213 15.76 -12.87 17.41
CA GLU A 213 16.79 -12.73 18.45
C GLU A 213 17.15 -14.06 19.10
N GLU A 214 16.18 -14.89 19.42
CA GLU A 214 16.43 -16.23 19.94
C GLU A 214 17.22 -17.10 18.97
N LEU A 215 16.88 -17.07 17.69
CA LEU A 215 17.61 -17.81 16.66
C LEU A 215 19.06 -17.36 16.54
N LYS A 216 19.32 -16.05 16.59
CA LYS A 216 20.69 -15.50 16.59
C LYS A 216 21.47 -15.96 17.82
N ALA A 217 20.89 -15.85 19.01
CA ALA A 217 21.52 -16.30 20.25
C ALA A 217 21.88 -17.79 20.19
N ARG A 218 20.96 -18.64 19.68
CA ARG A 218 21.24 -20.08 19.47
C ARG A 218 22.37 -20.33 18.48
N GLN A 219 22.46 -19.55 17.40
CA GLN A 219 23.55 -19.66 16.42
C GLN A 219 24.89 -19.25 17.00
N GLU A 220 24.93 -18.19 17.81
CA GLU A 220 26.15 -17.75 18.51
C GLU A 220 26.64 -18.79 19.50
N LEU A 221 25.72 -19.37 20.30
CA LEU A 221 26.05 -20.47 21.22
C LEU A 221 26.62 -21.69 20.48
N LYS A 222 26.08 -22.04 19.29
CA LYS A 222 26.61 -23.13 18.47
C LYS A 222 28.02 -22.81 17.95
N LYS A 223 28.34 -21.57 17.57
CA LYS A 223 29.68 -21.14 17.16
C LYS A 223 30.67 -21.25 18.32
N VAL A 224 30.32 -20.78 19.50
CA VAL A 224 31.17 -20.84 20.71
C VAL A 224 31.45 -22.31 21.07
N LYS A 225 30.45 -23.19 21.06
CA LYS A 225 30.66 -24.64 21.30
C LYS A 225 31.60 -25.27 20.26
N LYS A 226 31.50 -24.91 18.98
CA LYS A 226 32.43 -25.40 17.96
C LYS A 226 33.87 -24.93 18.15
N ILE A 227 34.06 -23.73 18.66
CA ILE A 227 35.40 -23.17 18.96
C ILE A 227 36.01 -23.90 20.16
N LYS A 228 35.24 -24.14 21.26
CA LYS A 228 35.71 -24.90 22.41
C LYS A 228 36.12 -26.34 22.04
N VAL A 229 35.28 -27.04 21.26
CA VAL A 229 35.60 -28.44 20.82
C VAL A 229 36.86 -28.47 19.93
N LYS A 230 37.16 -27.40 19.16
CA LYS A 230 38.42 -27.30 18.41
C LYS A 230 39.62 -27.06 19.33
N SER A 231 39.50 -26.24 20.38
CA SER A 231 40.59 -26.00 21.31
C SER A 231 40.94 -27.21 22.13
N ASP A 232 39.97 -27.99 22.57
CA ASP A 232 40.18 -29.23 23.35
C ASP A 232 40.83 -30.34 22.49
N LYS A 233 40.65 -30.35 21.19
CA LYS A 233 41.31 -31.27 20.25
C LYS A 233 42.80 -30.96 19.99
N TYR A 234 43.26 -29.76 20.34
CA TYR A 234 44.66 -29.32 20.12
C TYR A 234 45.54 -29.36 21.35
N MET A 235 45.07 -29.89 22.49
CA MET A 235 45.94 -30.24 23.59
C MET A 235 46.60 -31.57 23.25
N SER A 236 47.80 -31.50 22.63
CA SER A 236 48.69 -32.66 22.50
C SER A 236 49.03 -33.21 23.85
N PRO A 237 48.97 -34.54 24.07
CA PRO A 237 49.54 -35.14 25.28
C PRO A 237 51.01 -34.79 25.32
N MET A 238 51.47 -34.13 26.37
CA MET A 238 52.87 -33.99 26.66
C MET A 238 53.50 -35.39 26.68
N SER A 239 54.43 -35.69 25.78
CA SER A 239 55.22 -36.87 25.83
C SER A 239 56.03 -36.88 27.11
N SER A 240 55.70 -37.76 28.02
CA SER A 240 56.57 -38.14 29.14
C SER A 240 57.72 -38.97 28.58
N THR A 241 58.86 -38.36 28.32
CA THR A 241 60.15 -39.07 28.22
C THR A 241 60.76 -39.05 29.57
N GLY A 242 60.72 -40.22 30.27
CA GLY A 242 61.62 -40.55 31.37
C GLY A 242 62.87 -41.15 30.85
#